data_5f91d345d5cc78cd1e5c28ddacfaed9f
#
_entry.id   5f91d345d5cc78cd1e5c28ddacfaed9f
#
_cell.length_a   1.000
_cell.length_b   1.000
_cell.length_c   1.000
_cell.angle_alpha   90.00
_cell.angle_beta   90.00
_cell.angle_gamma   90.00
#
_symmetry.space_group_name_H-M   'P 1'
#
loop_
_entity.id
_entity.type
_entity.pdbx_description
1 polymer ?
#
loop_
_entity_poly.entity_id
_entity_poly.type
_entity_poly.pdbx_seq_one_letter_code
_entity_poly.pdbx_strand_id
1 'polypeptide(L)'
;YNWPEQLPTLIDEVKPALVVVMIGANDRQQMKTADARLDFPSDGWFSEYERRIRELGTIVTSRKIPLLWVGLPSFQSPSLMRDAVKLNGLYRTEVAKLGGEFVDIWDGFVDEEGRFIVTGSDMNGQQARLRGSDGINFTKAGKRKLAFYVEKYARRHLGEMASPELVKLDASNLPELQVLPPSLTTAVPVQPISVMDPELDGGAELLGASPPPPPLVETPRDMLVKRGELPPAPKGRIDDYQRSTTQ
;
A
#
# COMPACT_ATOMS: atom_id res chain seq x y z
N TYR A 1 -0.74 9.62 17.63
CA TYR A 1 0.73 9.67 17.70
C TYR A 1 1.20 11.10 17.45
N ASN A 2 2.10 11.61 18.27
CA ASN A 2 2.64 12.98 18.17
C ASN A 2 3.95 12.97 17.38
N TRP A 3 3.86 13.09 16.06
CA TRP A 3 5.02 13.09 15.17
C TRP A 3 6.02 14.24 15.44
N PRO A 4 5.59 15.51 15.63
CA PRO A 4 6.52 16.59 15.93
C PRO A 4 7.40 16.36 17.16
N GLU A 5 6.88 15.67 18.16
CA GLU A 5 7.62 15.33 19.39
C GLU A 5 8.60 14.18 19.17
N GLN A 6 8.21 13.16 18.42
CA GLN A 6 8.98 11.92 18.28
C GLN A 6 9.99 11.96 17.15
N LEU A 7 9.69 12.68 16.06
CA LEU A 7 10.51 12.71 14.85
C LEU A 7 11.95 13.22 15.08
N PRO A 8 12.20 14.25 15.89
CA PRO A 8 13.57 14.68 16.19
C PRO A 8 14.44 13.55 16.74
N THR A 9 13.95 12.85 17.76
CA THR A 9 14.66 11.72 18.38
C THR A 9 14.92 10.60 17.37
N LEU A 10 13.91 10.23 16.57
CA LEU A 10 14.06 9.21 15.54
C LEU A 10 15.12 9.59 14.49
N ILE A 11 15.15 10.85 14.07
CA ILE A 11 16.16 11.33 13.11
C ILE A 11 17.57 11.25 13.72
N ASP A 12 17.71 11.64 14.99
CA ASP A 12 19.01 11.65 15.67
C ASP A 12 19.54 10.23 15.92
N GLU A 13 18.65 9.26 16.17
CA GLU A 13 18.97 7.84 16.34
C GLU A 13 19.30 7.15 15.00
N VAL A 14 18.43 7.33 14.01
CA VAL A 14 18.50 6.60 12.72
C VAL A 14 19.51 7.27 11.76
N LYS A 15 19.68 8.59 11.84
CA LYS A 15 20.49 9.41 10.92
C LYS A 15 20.16 9.13 9.45
N PRO A 16 18.87 9.29 9.06
CA PRO A 16 18.43 8.91 7.72
C PRO A 16 19.05 9.81 6.65
N ALA A 17 19.42 9.21 5.51
CA ALA A 17 19.86 9.97 4.33
C ALA A 17 18.67 10.59 3.57
N LEU A 18 17.45 10.14 3.83
CA LEU A 18 16.20 10.58 3.20
C LEU A 18 15.05 10.29 4.15
N VAL A 19 14.08 11.21 4.25
CA VAL A 19 12.83 10.97 4.96
C VAL A 19 11.67 10.92 3.96
N VAL A 20 10.90 9.85 4.03
CA VAL A 20 9.68 9.66 3.22
C VAL A 20 8.48 9.67 4.14
N VAL A 21 7.53 10.57 3.90
CA VAL A 21 6.29 10.70 4.67
C VAL A 21 5.10 10.29 3.80
N MET A 22 4.25 9.41 4.30
CA MET A 22 2.95 9.08 3.70
C MET A 22 1.92 8.92 4.82
N ILE A 23 1.15 9.96 5.05
CA ILE A 23 0.11 10.04 6.08
C ILE A 23 -1.14 10.71 5.51
N GLY A 24 -2.27 10.68 6.25
CA GLY A 24 -3.48 11.45 5.92
C GLY A 24 -4.76 10.62 5.75
N ALA A 25 -4.68 9.34 5.39
CA ALA A 25 -5.88 8.52 5.17
C ALA A 25 -6.82 8.47 6.39
N ASN A 26 -6.26 8.56 7.59
CA ASN A 26 -6.98 8.51 8.86
C ASN A 26 -7.09 9.88 9.56
N ASP A 27 -6.61 10.95 8.95
CA ASP A 27 -6.46 12.25 9.63
C ASP A 27 -7.73 13.10 9.63
N ARG A 28 -8.81 12.63 8.98
CA ARG A 28 -10.12 13.32 8.94
C ARG A 28 -10.88 13.23 10.27
N GLN A 29 -10.19 13.48 11.35
CA GLN A 29 -10.73 13.44 12.70
C GLN A 29 -10.74 14.84 13.31
N GLN A 30 -11.55 15.03 14.35
CA GLN A 30 -11.51 16.25 15.13
C GLN A 30 -10.10 16.48 15.68
N MET A 31 -9.55 17.66 15.46
CA MET A 31 -8.30 18.07 16.06
C MET A 31 -8.53 18.90 17.32
N LYS A 32 -7.69 18.65 18.32
CA LYS A 32 -7.63 19.48 19.53
C LYS A 32 -6.40 20.37 19.44
N THR A 33 -6.60 21.66 19.69
CA THR A 33 -5.56 22.64 19.94
C THR A 33 -5.63 23.08 21.39
N ALA A 34 -4.75 23.97 21.85
CA ALA A 34 -4.81 24.52 23.20
C ALA A 34 -6.14 25.26 23.45
N ASP A 35 -6.66 25.94 22.41
CA ASP A 35 -7.77 26.90 22.56
C ASP A 35 -9.09 26.38 22.00
N ALA A 36 -9.06 25.34 21.15
CA ALA A 36 -10.26 24.92 20.41
C ALA A 36 -10.28 23.42 20.04
N ARG A 37 -11.48 22.97 19.73
CA ARG A 37 -11.72 21.71 19.01
C ARG A 37 -12.14 22.06 17.58
N LEU A 38 -11.44 21.51 16.61
CA LEU A 38 -11.62 21.78 15.19
C LEU A 38 -12.20 20.54 14.51
N ASP A 39 -13.44 20.65 14.05
CA ASP A 39 -14.11 19.56 13.37
C ASP A 39 -13.73 19.53 11.88
N PHE A 40 -13.58 18.31 11.34
CA PHE A 40 -13.42 18.11 9.91
C PHE A 40 -14.79 18.05 9.23
N PRO A 41 -14.94 18.67 8.03
CA PRO A 41 -14.05 19.61 7.37
C PRO A 41 -14.43 21.08 7.69
N SER A 42 -13.57 21.79 8.37
CA SER A 42 -13.73 23.24 8.59
C SER A 42 -12.49 24.01 8.17
N ASP A 43 -12.62 25.31 7.89
CA ASP A 43 -11.46 26.13 7.53
C ASP A 43 -10.43 26.19 8.64
N GLY A 44 -10.85 26.24 9.89
CA GLY A 44 -9.97 26.15 11.05
C GLY A 44 -9.22 24.82 11.11
N TRP A 45 -9.86 23.70 10.77
CA TRP A 45 -9.24 22.42 10.67
C TRP A 45 -8.15 22.39 9.60
N PHE A 46 -8.43 22.89 8.40
CA PHE A 46 -7.44 22.92 7.31
C PHE A 46 -6.27 23.84 7.64
N SER A 47 -6.50 24.99 8.24
CA SER A 47 -5.43 25.90 8.66
C SER A 47 -4.50 25.27 9.70
N GLU A 48 -5.06 24.57 10.68
CA GLU A 48 -4.26 23.83 11.66
C GLU A 48 -3.53 22.65 11.02
N TYR A 49 -4.15 21.94 10.07
CA TYR A 49 -3.51 20.83 9.37
C TYR A 49 -2.31 21.31 8.52
N GLU A 50 -2.45 22.43 7.82
CA GLU A 50 -1.34 23.09 7.12
C GLU A 50 -0.20 23.46 8.07
N ARG A 51 -0.53 24.01 9.23
CA ARG A 51 0.47 24.31 10.27
C ARG A 51 1.25 23.05 10.69
N ARG A 52 0.55 21.93 10.88
CA ARG A 52 1.17 20.64 11.25
C ARG A 52 2.02 20.06 10.14
N ILE A 53 1.61 20.17 8.88
CA ILE A 53 2.43 19.78 7.74
C ILE A 53 3.74 20.57 7.75
N ARG A 54 3.67 21.90 7.90
CA ARG A 54 4.85 22.77 7.97
C ARG A 54 5.76 22.42 9.15
N GLU A 55 5.19 22.21 10.31
CA GLU A 55 5.94 21.81 11.50
C GLU A 55 6.71 20.51 11.29
N LEU A 56 6.02 19.47 10.81
CA LEU A 56 6.63 18.17 10.54
C LEU A 56 7.71 18.26 9.47
N GLY A 57 7.43 18.96 8.37
CA GLY A 57 8.39 19.11 7.28
C GLY A 57 9.61 19.94 7.69
N THR A 58 9.43 20.99 8.50
CA THR A 58 10.53 21.84 9.00
C THR A 58 11.49 21.05 9.88
N ILE A 59 11.02 20.10 10.69
CA ILE A 59 11.86 19.23 11.51
C ILE A 59 12.89 18.48 10.64
N VAL A 60 12.48 18.03 9.47
CA VAL A 60 13.33 17.29 8.52
C VAL A 60 14.23 18.25 7.75
N THR A 61 13.65 19.26 7.10
CA THR A 61 14.40 20.14 6.18
C THR A 61 15.39 21.07 6.87
N SER A 62 15.11 21.48 8.12
CA SER A 62 16.08 22.25 8.94
C SER A 62 17.38 21.49 9.23
N ARG A 63 17.33 20.16 9.20
CA ARG A 63 18.50 19.28 9.33
C ARG A 63 19.20 18.99 8.00
N LYS A 64 18.76 19.64 6.92
CA LYS A 64 19.26 19.44 5.54
C LYS A 64 19.07 18.00 5.05
N ILE A 65 18.08 17.29 5.57
CA ILE A 65 17.71 15.95 5.11
C ILE A 65 16.65 16.11 4.01
N PRO A 66 16.81 15.48 2.84
CA PRO A 66 15.79 15.47 1.81
C PRO A 66 14.46 14.93 2.33
N LEU A 67 13.36 15.59 1.96
CA LEU A 67 12.01 15.22 2.34
C LEU A 67 11.20 14.86 1.09
N LEU A 68 10.69 13.63 1.03
CA LEU A 68 9.68 13.22 0.08
C LEU A 68 8.34 13.06 0.80
N TRP A 69 7.31 13.74 0.31
CA TRP A 69 5.95 13.58 0.81
C TRP A 69 5.08 12.90 -0.24
N VAL A 70 4.71 11.66 0.04
CA VAL A 70 3.92 10.85 -0.88
C VAL A 70 2.46 11.23 -0.73
N GLY A 71 1.81 11.55 -1.84
CA GLY A 71 0.40 11.86 -1.90
C GLY A 71 -0.48 10.66 -1.53
N LEU A 72 -1.71 10.95 -1.15
CA LEU A 72 -2.75 9.95 -0.96
C LEU A 72 -3.19 9.42 -2.33
N PRO A 73 -3.47 8.13 -2.45
CA PRO A 73 -4.06 7.54 -3.64
C PRO A 73 -5.55 7.87 -3.74
N SER A 74 -6.18 7.47 -4.83
CA SER A 74 -7.64 7.40 -4.94
C SER A 74 -8.23 6.41 -3.93
N PHE A 75 -9.47 6.61 -3.53
CA PHE A 75 -10.20 5.74 -2.61
C PHE A 75 -11.57 5.37 -3.17
N GLN A 76 -12.09 4.20 -2.79
CA GLN A 76 -13.42 3.75 -3.22
C GLN A 76 -14.54 4.63 -2.68
N SER A 77 -14.41 5.16 -1.47
CA SER A 77 -15.37 6.09 -0.88
C SER A 77 -15.31 7.45 -1.57
N PRO A 78 -16.41 7.95 -2.17
CA PRO A 78 -16.42 9.25 -2.84
C PRO A 78 -16.07 10.43 -1.91
N SER A 79 -16.45 10.36 -0.64
CA SER A 79 -16.10 11.40 0.33
C SER A 79 -14.60 11.39 0.62
N LEU A 80 -14.03 10.21 0.90
CA LEU A 80 -12.60 10.07 1.15
C LEU A 80 -11.76 10.46 -0.06
N MET A 81 -12.26 10.16 -1.27
CA MET A 81 -11.61 10.56 -2.52
C MET A 81 -11.53 12.07 -2.69
N ARG A 82 -12.65 12.81 -2.48
CA ARG A 82 -12.66 14.28 -2.52
C ARG A 82 -11.71 14.89 -1.49
N ASP A 83 -11.70 14.32 -0.28
CA ASP A 83 -10.84 14.80 0.80
C ASP A 83 -9.37 14.53 0.49
N ALA A 84 -9.03 13.38 -0.09
CA ALA A 84 -7.68 13.06 -0.53
C ALA A 84 -7.14 14.04 -1.57
N VAL A 85 -7.98 14.44 -2.55
CA VAL A 85 -7.60 15.48 -3.53
C VAL A 85 -7.26 16.80 -2.83
N LYS A 86 -8.09 17.22 -1.87
CA LYS A 86 -7.86 18.46 -1.10
C LYS A 86 -6.58 18.36 -0.26
N LEU A 87 -6.38 17.26 0.44
CA LEU A 87 -5.18 17.03 1.26
C LEU A 87 -3.91 16.98 0.39
N ASN A 88 -3.95 16.31 -0.76
CA ASN A 88 -2.83 16.30 -1.72
C ASN A 88 -2.46 17.69 -2.20
N GLY A 89 -3.45 18.57 -2.43
CA GLY A 89 -3.23 19.98 -2.75
C GLY A 89 -2.45 20.71 -1.64
N LEU A 90 -2.81 20.49 -0.38
CA LEU A 90 -2.11 21.06 0.78
C LEU A 90 -0.67 20.52 0.88
N TYR A 91 -0.47 19.20 0.78
CA TYR A 91 0.86 18.59 0.82
C TYR A 91 1.76 19.15 -0.27
N ARG A 92 1.28 19.21 -1.51
CA ARG A 92 2.04 19.76 -2.64
C ARG A 92 2.48 21.19 -2.38
N THR A 93 1.57 22.02 -1.87
CA THR A 93 1.84 23.45 -1.62
C THR A 93 2.79 23.64 -0.46
N GLU A 94 2.53 23.01 0.67
CA GLU A 94 3.31 23.25 1.89
C GLU A 94 4.70 22.61 1.83
N VAL A 95 4.81 21.41 1.28
CA VAL A 95 6.09 20.71 1.14
C VAL A 95 7.03 21.44 0.17
N ALA A 96 6.49 21.99 -0.92
CA ALA A 96 7.29 22.79 -1.86
C ALA A 96 7.88 24.06 -1.20
N LYS A 97 7.11 24.74 -0.33
CA LYS A 97 7.58 25.90 0.43
C LYS A 97 8.76 25.57 1.36
N LEU A 98 8.85 24.31 1.79
CA LEU A 98 9.91 23.82 2.68
C LEU A 98 11.14 23.28 1.94
N GLY A 99 11.12 23.30 0.59
CA GLY A 99 12.17 22.70 -0.23
C GLY A 99 12.12 21.18 -0.29
N GLY A 100 11.03 20.56 0.16
CA GLY A 100 10.76 19.13 -0.03
C GLY A 100 10.09 18.84 -1.38
N GLU A 101 9.94 17.55 -1.69
CA GLU A 101 9.31 17.11 -2.94
C GLU A 101 8.02 16.35 -2.66
N PHE A 102 6.95 16.72 -3.39
CA PHE A 102 5.69 15.98 -3.38
C PHE A 102 5.73 14.89 -4.44
N VAL A 103 5.52 13.64 -4.01
CA VAL A 103 5.46 12.48 -4.89
C VAL A 103 4.00 12.20 -5.23
N ASP A 104 3.60 12.56 -6.44
CA ASP A 104 2.25 12.28 -6.92
C ASP A 104 2.14 10.83 -7.36
N ILE A 105 1.19 10.11 -6.77
CA ILE A 105 0.91 8.72 -7.09
C ILE A 105 -0.50 8.52 -7.67
N TRP A 106 -1.26 9.61 -7.84
CA TRP A 106 -2.68 9.57 -8.17
C TRP A 106 -2.97 8.77 -9.43
N ASP A 107 -2.29 9.11 -10.54
CA ASP A 107 -2.52 8.50 -11.86
C ASP A 107 -2.21 6.99 -11.88
N GLY A 108 -1.41 6.52 -10.94
CA GLY A 108 -1.13 5.10 -10.81
C GLY A 108 -2.30 4.25 -10.30
N PHE A 109 -3.33 4.89 -9.74
CA PHE A 109 -4.41 4.21 -9.01
C PHE A 109 -5.81 4.69 -9.39
N VAL A 110 -5.95 5.33 -10.55
CA VAL A 110 -7.21 5.72 -11.18
C VAL A 110 -7.29 5.23 -12.61
N ASP A 111 -8.49 5.20 -13.18
CA ASP A 111 -8.71 5.01 -14.62
C ASP A 111 -8.50 6.32 -15.41
N GLU A 112 -8.74 6.27 -16.72
CA GLU A 112 -8.57 7.41 -17.63
C GLU A 112 -9.54 8.57 -17.30
N GLU A 113 -10.65 8.27 -16.63
CA GLU A 113 -11.63 9.26 -16.17
C GLU A 113 -11.37 9.75 -14.73
N GLY A 114 -10.25 9.31 -14.12
CA GLY A 114 -9.85 9.70 -12.76
C GLY A 114 -10.62 8.98 -11.64
N ARG A 115 -11.31 7.88 -11.94
CA ARG A 115 -12.08 7.10 -10.96
C ARG A 115 -11.20 6.04 -10.28
N PHE A 116 -11.56 5.69 -9.06
CA PHE A 116 -10.91 4.62 -8.31
C PHE A 116 -10.96 3.28 -9.03
N ILE A 117 -9.82 2.57 -9.07
CA ILE A 117 -9.69 1.23 -9.62
C ILE A 117 -9.21 0.24 -8.57
N VAL A 118 -9.74 -0.98 -8.60
CA VAL A 118 -9.24 -2.11 -7.79
C VAL A 118 -8.11 -2.82 -8.53
N THR A 119 -8.26 -2.99 -9.83
CA THR A 119 -7.31 -3.67 -10.72
C THR A 119 -6.78 -2.68 -11.75
N GLY A 120 -5.51 -2.78 -12.06
CA GLY A 120 -4.85 -1.92 -13.06
C GLY A 120 -3.45 -2.43 -13.35
N SER A 121 -2.72 -1.71 -14.21
CA SER A 121 -1.34 -2.08 -14.56
C SER A 121 -0.43 -2.02 -13.34
N ASP A 122 0.32 -3.07 -13.09
CA ASP A 122 1.41 -3.10 -12.11
C ASP A 122 2.66 -2.36 -12.64
N MET A 123 3.78 -2.47 -11.94
CA MET A 123 5.04 -1.84 -12.35
C MET A 123 5.61 -2.39 -13.68
N ASN A 124 5.18 -3.56 -14.12
CA ASN A 124 5.61 -4.22 -15.38
C ASN A 124 4.57 -4.02 -16.51
N GLY A 125 3.50 -3.26 -16.28
CA GLY A 125 2.40 -3.08 -17.21
C GLY A 125 1.39 -4.22 -17.26
N GLN A 126 1.52 -5.24 -16.40
CA GLN A 126 0.60 -6.37 -16.33
C GLN A 126 -0.61 -6.03 -15.47
N GLN A 127 -1.78 -6.54 -15.86
CA GLN A 127 -3.01 -6.36 -15.09
C GLN A 127 -2.91 -7.11 -13.76
N ALA A 128 -3.05 -6.38 -12.68
CA ALA A 128 -2.97 -6.93 -11.34
C ALA A 128 -3.97 -6.24 -10.41
N ARG A 129 -4.40 -6.94 -9.36
CA ARG A 129 -5.18 -6.33 -8.29
C ARG A 129 -4.25 -5.44 -7.45
N LEU A 130 -4.49 -4.14 -7.47
CA LEU A 130 -3.66 -3.14 -6.79
C LEU A 130 -4.20 -2.77 -5.41
N ARG A 131 -5.52 -2.87 -5.21
CA ARG A 131 -6.21 -2.43 -3.98
C ARG A 131 -6.90 -3.59 -3.27
N GLY A 132 -6.94 -3.50 -1.95
CA GLY A 132 -7.69 -4.40 -1.09
C GLY A 132 -9.19 -4.33 -1.32
N SER A 133 -9.94 -5.28 -0.74
CA SER A 133 -11.42 -5.28 -0.79
C SER A 133 -12.06 -4.15 0.01
N ASP A 134 -11.31 -3.55 0.91
CA ASP A 134 -11.72 -2.39 1.72
C ASP A 134 -11.69 -1.06 0.94
N GLY A 135 -11.15 -1.05 -0.28
CA GLY A 135 -11.00 0.15 -1.10
C GLY A 135 -10.00 1.17 -0.54
N ILE A 136 -9.21 0.80 0.48
CA ILE A 136 -8.26 1.67 1.20
C ILE A 136 -6.84 1.11 1.09
N ASN A 137 -6.62 -0.14 1.46
CA ASN A 137 -5.31 -0.75 1.53
C ASN A 137 -4.78 -1.17 0.15
N PHE A 138 -3.45 -1.24 0.03
CA PHE A 138 -2.76 -1.77 -1.15
C PHE A 138 -2.50 -3.26 -1.01
N THR A 139 -2.62 -3.99 -2.12
CA THR A 139 -2.11 -5.35 -2.26
C THR A 139 -0.58 -5.36 -2.37
N LYS A 140 0.04 -6.54 -2.45
CA LYS A 140 1.48 -6.68 -2.72
C LYS A 140 1.86 -5.96 -4.03
N ALA A 141 1.10 -6.18 -5.12
CA ALA A 141 1.33 -5.51 -6.40
C ALA A 141 1.15 -3.99 -6.31
N GLY A 142 0.11 -3.53 -5.60
CA GLY A 142 -0.12 -2.10 -5.37
C GLY A 142 1.01 -1.44 -4.57
N LYS A 143 1.54 -2.12 -3.55
CA LYS A 143 2.69 -1.63 -2.77
C LYS A 143 3.97 -1.54 -3.63
N ARG A 144 4.21 -2.51 -4.52
CA ARG A 144 5.35 -2.46 -5.44
C ARG A 144 5.21 -1.30 -6.43
N LYS A 145 4.02 -1.08 -6.97
CA LYS A 145 3.74 0.06 -7.85
C LYS A 145 3.92 1.39 -7.10
N LEU A 146 3.43 1.50 -5.86
CA LEU A 146 3.67 2.67 -5.01
C LEU A 146 5.18 2.91 -4.81
N ALA A 147 5.93 1.88 -4.47
CA ALA A 147 7.37 1.96 -4.28
C ALA A 147 8.08 2.45 -5.55
N PHE A 148 7.66 2.02 -6.73
CA PHE A 148 8.19 2.47 -8.02
C PHE A 148 8.06 4.00 -8.21
N TYR A 149 6.91 4.59 -7.83
CA TYR A 149 6.75 6.06 -7.87
C TYR A 149 7.72 6.78 -6.92
N VAL A 150 7.88 6.27 -5.70
CA VAL A 150 8.78 6.86 -4.69
C VAL A 150 10.24 6.69 -5.09
N GLU A 151 10.59 5.54 -5.63
CA GLU A 151 11.95 5.19 -6.04
C GLU A 151 12.56 6.19 -7.03
N LYS A 152 11.78 6.64 -8.02
CA LYS A 152 12.22 7.64 -8.99
C LYS A 152 12.74 8.91 -8.31
N TYR A 153 12.10 9.34 -7.24
CA TYR A 153 12.50 10.52 -6.47
C TYR A 153 13.66 10.20 -5.50
N ALA A 154 13.58 9.06 -4.83
CA ALA A 154 14.59 8.64 -3.86
C ALA A 154 15.97 8.50 -4.50
N ARG A 155 16.06 7.96 -5.73
CA ARG A 155 17.31 7.83 -6.47
C ARG A 155 18.04 9.15 -6.66
N ARG A 156 17.33 10.24 -6.91
CA ARG A 156 17.95 11.57 -7.09
C ARG A 156 18.66 12.05 -5.85
N HIS A 157 18.19 11.65 -4.66
CA HIS A 157 18.76 12.04 -3.38
C HIS A 157 19.80 11.06 -2.85
N LEU A 158 19.63 9.77 -3.13
CA LEU A 158 20.51 8.73 -2.61
C LEU A 158 21.74 8.49 -3.51
N GLY A 159 21.65 8.82 -4.81
CA GLY A 159 22.78 8.66 -5.74
C GLY A 159 23.38 7.25 -5.67
N GLU A 160 24.69 7.16 -5.50
CA GLU A 160 25.42 5.89 -5.38
C GLU A 160 25.11 5.09 -4.10
N MET A 161 24.48 5.69 -3.10
CA MET A 161 23.98 5.00 -1.90
C MET A 161 22.68 4.24 -2.17
N ALA A 162 22.06 4.46 -3.33
CA ALA A 162 20.93 3.65 -3.76
C ALA A 162 21.37 2.19 -3.92
N SER A 163 20.57 1.25 -3.43
CA SER A 163 20.88 -0.17 -3.49
C SER A 163 21.22 -0.59 -4.94
N PRO A 164 22.15 -1.55 -5.15
CA PRO A 164 22.48 -2.05 -6.49
C PRO A 164 21.27 -2.53 -7.28
N GLU A 165 20.19 -2.94 -6.62
CA GLU A 165 18.93 -3.30 -7.26
C GLU A 165 18.16 -2.07 -7.77
N LEU A 166 18.27 -0.93 -7.09
CA LEU A 166 17.75 0.35 -7.55
C LEU A 166 18.50 0.88 -8.76
N VAL A 167 19.81 0.63 -8.84
CA VAL A 167 20.67 1.04 -9.99
C VAL A 167 20.38 0.19 -11.25
N LYS A 168 19.98 -1.06 -11.09
CA LYS A 168 19.66 -1.96 -12.23
C LYS A 168 18.41 -1.56 -13.03
N LEU A 169 17.59 -0.66 -12.51
CA LEU A 169 16.39 -0.15 -13.19
C LEU A 169 16.62 1.15 -13.96
N ASP A 170 17.86 1.59 -14.10
CA ASP A 170 18.18 2.74 -14.95
C ASP A 170 17.94 2.39 -16.43
N ALA A 171 17.28 3.30 -17.17
CA ALA A 171 16.84 3.08 -18.54
C ALA A 171 18.01 2.74 -19.50
N SER A 172 19.26 3.01 -19.11
CA SER A 172 20.47 2.62 -19.84
C SER A 172 20.81 1.12 -19.75
N ASN A 173 20.19 0.39 -18.82
CA ASN A 173 20.39 -1.04 -18.60
C ASN A 173 19.16 -1.90 -18.91
N LEU A 174 18.17 -1.35 -19.59
CA LEU A 174 17.14 -2.19 -20.20
C LEU A 174 17.84 -3.09 -21.22
N PRO A 175 17.71 -4.44 -21.13
CA PRO A 175 18.21 -5.31 -22.17
C PRO A 175 17.56 -4.83 -23.47
N GLU A 176 18.42 -4.46 -24.44
CA GLU A 176 17.99 -4.14 -25.79
C GLU A 176 17.10 -5.30 -26.24
N LEU A 177 15.84 -5.00 -26.53
CA LEU A 177 14.93 -5.98 -27.10
C LEU A 177 15.59 -6.43 -28.38
N GLN A 178 16.32 -7.55 -28.34
CA GLN A 178 16.77 -8.20 -29.51
C GLN A 178 15.54 -8.59 -30.32
N VAL A 179 15.20 -7.75 -31.28
CA VAL A 179 14.26 -8.12 -32.33
C VAL A 179 14.94 -9.31 -33.04
N LEU A 180 14.57 -10.52 -32.61
CA LEU A 180 14.96 -11.74 -33.28
C LEU A 180 14.55 -11.58 -34.73
N PRO A 181 15.51 -11.74 -35.68
CA PRO A 181 15.16 -11.73 -37.10
C PRO A 181 14.09 -12.79 -37.34
N PRO A 182 13.16 -12.57 -38.28
CA PRO A 182 12.15 -13.53 -38.63
C PRO A 182 12.81 -14.75 -39.28
N SER A 183 13.24 -15.71 -38.46
CA SER A 183 13.89 -16.93 -38.94
C SER A 183 13.02 -18.11 -38.57
N LEU A 184 12.35 -18.59 -39.62
CA LEU A 184 11.94 -19.98 -39.79
C LEU A 184 11.09 -20.59 -38.69
N THR A 185 9.80 -20.43 -38.88
CA THR A 185 8.73 -21.27 -38.39
C THR A 185 9.06 -22.76 -38.51
N THR A 186 9.63 -23.32 -37.45
CA THR A 186 9.32 -24.69 -37.10
C THR A 186 8.20 -24.58 -36.08
N ALA A 187 6.97 -24.86 -36.51
CA ALA A 187 5.82 -24.91 -35.65
C ALA A 187 6.04 -25.99 -34.60
N VAL A 188 6.50 -25.60 -33.43
CA VAL A 188 6.36 -26.44 -32.24
C VAL A 188 4.85 -26.53 -31.97
N PRO A 189 4.28 -27.75 -31.91
CA PRO A 189 2.86 -27.87 -31.59
C PRO A 189 2.64 -27.22 -30.24
N VAL A 190 1.95 -26.08 -30.22
CA VAL A 190 1.50 -25.41 -29.02
C VAL A 190 0.39 -26.31 -28.45
N GLN A 191 0.71 -27.08 -27.42
CA GLN A 191 -0.33 -27.71 -26.62
C GLN A 191 -1.18 -26.60 -25.98
N PRO A 192 -2.49 -26.69 -26.06
CA PRO A 192 -3.33 -25.71 -25.38
C PRO A 192 -3.05 -25.80 -23.88
N ILE A 193 -2.57 -24.69 -23.33
CA ILE A 193 -2.37 -24.55 -21.90
C ILE A 193 -3.76 -24.63 -21.25
N SER A 194 -3.97 -25.66 -20.44
CA SER A 194 -5.20 -25.76 -19.63
C SER A 194 -5.14 -24.68 -18.56
N VAL A 195 -6.08 -23.74 -18.61
CA VAL A 195 -6.23 -22.67 -17.62
C VAL A 195 -6.53 -23.21 -16.22
N MET A 196 -6.62 -24.52 -16.07
CA MET A 196 -6.95 -25.23 -14.82
C MET A 196 -5.84 -26.12 -14.29
N ASP A 197 -4.62 -25.98 -14.78
CA ASP A 197 -3.49 -26.77 -14.26
C ASP A 197 -2.66 -25.93 -13.27
N PRO A 198 -2.84 -26.14 -11.95
CA PRO A 198 -2.15 -25.38 -10.90
C PRO A 198 -0.63 -25.56 -10.91
N GLU A 199 -0.11 -26.65 -11.52
CA GLU A 199 1.33 -26.91 -11.59
C GLU A 199 2.00 -26.10 -12.70
N LEU A 200 1.27 -25.77 -13.77
CA LEU A 200 1.77 -24.94 -14.86
C LEU A 200 1.68 -23.43 -14.59
N ASP A 201 0.77 -23.02 -13.73
CA ASP A 201 0.53 -21.62 -13.37
C ASP A 201 1.29 -21.12 -12.12
N GLY A 202 2.29 -21.87 -11.66
CA GLY A 202 3.09 -21.46 -10.50
C GLY A 202 2.47 -21.82 -9.15
N GLY A 203 1.50 -22.72 -9.12
CA GLY A 203 0.98 -23.37 -7.92
C GLY A 203 0.26 -22.44 -6.94
N ALA A 204 0.38 -22.73 -5.65
CA ALA A 204 -0.33 -22.07 -4.55
C ALA A 204 0.01 -20.58 -4.34
N GLU A 205 0.86 -19.97 -5.17
CA GLU A 205 1.20 -18.55 -5.08
C GLU A 205 0.31 -17.63 -5.94
N LEU A 206 -0.55 -18.17 -6.79
CA LEU A 206 -1.54 -17.39 -7.51
C LEU A 206 -2.65 -16.96 -6.55
N LEU A 207 -2.85 -15.66 -6.43
CA LEU A 207 -3.95 -15.06 -5.68
C LEU A 207 -5.29 -15.55 -6.26
N GLY A 208 -5.89 -16.53 -5.58
CA GLY A 208 -7.14 -17.18 -5.98
C GLY A 208 -7.04 -18.70 -6.17
N ALA A 209 -5.84 -19.29 -6.21
CA ALA A 209 -5.72 -20.72 -6.09
C ALA A 209 -6.10 -21.13 -4.67
N SER A 210 -7.20 -21.85 -4.54
CA SER A 210 -7.49 -22.53 -3.28
C SER A 210 -6.31 -23.46 -2.96
N PRO A 211 -5.77 -23.43 -1.73
CA PRO A 211 -4.81 -24.44 -1.33
C PRO A 211 -5.41 -25.82 -1.59
N PRO A 212 -4.58 -26.84 -1.91
CA PRO A 212 -5.07 -28.19 -2.05
C PRO A 212 -5.89 -28.53 -0.82
N PRO A 213 -7.06 -29.16 -0.97
CA PRO A 213 -7.93 -29.44 0.16
C PRO A 213 -7.10 -30.18 1.20
N PRO A 214 -7.05 -29.71 2.45
CA PRO A 214 -6.43 -30.48 3.51
C PRO A 214 -7.07 -31.85 3.54
N PRO A 215 -6.33 -32.91 3.92
CA PRO A 215 -6.91 -34.24 4.02
C PRO A 215 -8.18 -34.12 4.83
N LEU A 216 -9.26 -34.79 4.36
CA LEU A 216 -10.63 -34.73 4.86
C LEU A 216 -10.70 -34.96 6.38
N VAL A 217 -10.28 -33.98 7.15
CA VAL A 217 -10.61 -33.90 8.57
C VAL A 217 -12.01 -33.29 8.62
N GLU A 218 -12.98 -34.07 9.05
CA GLU A 218 -14.34 -33.58 9.20
C GLU A 218 -14.33 -32.31 10.03
N THR A 219 -14.85 -31.22 9.45
CA THR A 219 -14.91 -29.94 10.17
C THR A 219 -15.96 -30.04 11.30
N PRO A 220 -15.85 -29.22 12.35
CA PRO A 220 -16.88 -29.14 13.40
C PRO A 220 -18.29 -28.96 12.85
N ARG A 221 -18.41 -28.27 11.71
CA ARG A 221 -19.68 -28.09 11.02
C ARG A 221 -20.18 -29.39 10.39
N ASP A 222 -19.28 -30.19 9.80
CA ASP A 222 -19.64 -31.46 9.19
C ASP A 222 -20.07 -32.47 10.24
N MET A 223 -19.42 -32.46 11.40
CA MET A 223 -19.78 -33.30 12.56
C MET A 223 -21.17 -32.93 13.09
N LEU A 224 -21.44 -31.62 13.23
CA LEU A 224 -22.76 -31.15 13.66
C LEU A 224 -23.87 -31.53 12.67
N VAL A 225 -23.64 -31.31 11.36
CA VAL A 225 -24.65 -31.51 10.32
C VAL A 225 -24.89 -33.00 10.04
N LYS A 226 -23.84 -33.84 10.06
CA LYS A 226 -23.91 -35.26 9.73
C LYS A 226 -24.23 -36.15 10.93
N ARG A 227 -23.79 -35.79 12.12
CA ARG A 227 -23.86 -36.62 13.34
C ARG A 227 -24.58 -35.96 14.50
N GLY A 228 -24.91 -34.66 14.42
CA GLY A 228 -25.50 -33.92 15.55
C GLY A 228 -24.57 -33.70 16.73
N GLU A 229 -23.27 -33.95 16.58
CA GLU A 229 -22.26 -33.87 17.65
C GLU A 229 -21.36 -32.65 17.44
N LEU A 230 -21.11 -31.91 18.52
CA LEU A 230 -20.11 -30.82 18.55
C LEU A 230 -18.84 -31.33 19.23
N PRO A 231 -17.67 -31.20 18.63
CA PRO A 231 -16.42 -31.48 19.30
C PRO A 231 -16.25 -30.51 20.48
N PRO A 232 -15.57 -30.91 21.57
CA PRO A 232 -15.30 -30.04 22.70
C PRO A 232 -14.49 -28.82 22.26
N ALA A 233 -14.86 -27.64 22.76
CA ALA A 233 -14.17 -26.41 22.46
C ALA A 233 -12.71 -26.47 22.95
N PRO A 234 -11.73 -25.93 22.17
CA PRO A 234 -10.37 -25.78 22.64
C PRO A 234 -10.30 -24.94 23.92
N LYS A 235 -9.48 -25.34 24.87
CA LYS A 235 -9.32 -24.62 26.15
C LYS A 235 -9.00 -23.13 25.91
N GLY A 236 -9.72 -22.25 26.61
CA GLY A 236 -9.51 -20.80 26.56
C GLY A 236 -10.33 -20.05 25.53
N ARG A 237 -11.25 -20.71 24.84
CA ARG A 237 -12.25 -20.02 23.99
C ARG A 237 -13.49 -19.66 24.81
N ILE A 238 -14.22 -18.60 24.38
CA ILE A 238 -15.46 -18.12 25.01
C ILE A 238 -16.56 -19.21 25.06
N ASP A 239 -16.51 -20.20 24.18
CA ASP A 239 -17.44 -21.31 24.07
C ASP A 239 -16.99 -22.57 24.86
N ASP A 240 -15.90 -22.48 25.66
CA ASP A 240 -15.42 -23.56 26.56
C ASP A 240 -16.26 -23.60 27.85
N TYR A 241 -17.54 -23.90 27.74
CA TYR A 241 -18.41 -24.13 28.87
C TYR A 241 -18.35 -25.60 29.31
N GLN A 242 -17.53 -25.92 30.28
CA GLN A 242 -17.69 -27.17 31.01
C GLN A 242 -18.95 -27.04 31.91
N ARG A 243 -20.05 -27.70 31.54
CA ARG A 243 -21.16 -27.89 32.45
C ARG A 243 -20.65 -28.69 33.66
N SER A 244 -20.49 -28.03 34.78
CA SER A 244 -20.32 -28.68 36.07
C SER A 244 -21.62 -29.47 36.34
N THR A 245 -21.61 -30.76 36.13
CA THR A 245 -22.62 -31.67 36.66
C THR A 245 -22.36 -31.81 38.15
N THR A 246 -23.01 -30.97 38.95
CA THR A 246 -23.12 -31.20 40.39
C THR A 246 -24.32 -32.12 40.58
N GLN A 247 -24.05 -33.31 41.11
CA GLN A 247 -25.03 -34.19 41.72
C GLN A 247 -25.57 -33.55 43.03
#